data_b0874c938b46f080ac699036edd3300c
#
_entry.id   b0874c938b46f080ac699036edd3300c
#
_cell.length_a   1.000
_cell.length_b   1.000
_cell.length_c   1.000
_cell.angle_alpha   90.00
_cell.angle_beta   90.00
_cell.angle_gamma   90.00
#
_symmetry.space_group_name_H-M   'P 1'
#
loop_
_entity.id
_entity.type
_entity.pdbx_description
1 polymer ?
#
loop_
_entity_poly.entity_id
_entity_poly.type
_entity_poly.pdbx_seq_one_letter_code
_entity_poly.pdbx_strand_id
1 'polypeptide(L)'
;MKRIYTIQNHSITGRTINSQYHRVVYPFLALLSLACLPAHFFSCSKIVTPVYERNLEGRKEITEVSLNDMTKGMYSKKGYDVLVYNDDKFGRLDSYRHFDGKLTGLSVSSGQGGKIIVVVCNAPEGFPKWENVLTLKQLSGVCFQLEDESEDTPVMVGTACTNAGESCEIMLRPLMACVCLKELSCDFRGSAYEWEELSDISVYLTNVNAECSITGDAGAGKRFINNGGRDDDDLNKFRCPSIIYRKIEKSVGPDPENLETRLYCYPNGTDVESFGSPFTRIVIEGKIRGKTWYWPINLNTLKDKGICSNDSYSIKLRLKRTGTEDPDTAIELDNETIAMKIEKWDEKENYTVAF
;
A
#
# COMPACT_ATOMS: atom_id res chain seq x y z
N MET A 1 -23.09 -3.79 48.46
CA MET A 1 -22.98 -2.32 48.65
C MET A 1 -23.02 -1.66 47.27
N LYS A 2 -24.17 -1.10 46.91
CA LYS A 2 -24.37 -0.35 45.67
C LYS A 2 -24.00 1.12 45.94
N ARG A 3 -23.13 1.72 45.18
CA ARG A 3 -22.97 3.18 45.14
C ARG A 3 -23.58 3.70 43.85
N ILE A 4 -24.64 4.48 43.99
CA ILE A 4 -25.34 5.23 42.99
C ILE A 4 -24.66 6.60 42.94
N TYR A 5 -24.23 7.05 41.76
CA TYR A 5 -23.83 8.43 41.54
C TYR A 5 -24.89 9.15 40.72
N THR A 6 -25.50 10.13 41.36
CA THR A 6 -26.47 11.07 40.81
C THR A 6 -25.74 12.16 40.05
N ILE A 7 -26.08 12.37 38.79
CA ILE A 7 -25.61 13.52 38.00
C ILE A 7 -26.64 14.63 38.12
N GLN A 8 -26.25 15.76 38.69
CA GLN A 8 -27.03 16.98 38.73
C GLN A 8 -26.88 17.77 37.43
N ASN A 9 -28.01 18.04 36.79
CA ASN A 9 -28.12 19.01 35.70
C ASN A 9 -28.07 20.44 36.26
N HIS A 10 -27.15 21.25 35.76
CA HIS A 10 -27.27 22.70 35.87
C HIS A 10 -27.59 23.31 34.51
N SER A 11 -28.83 23.81 34.42
CA SER A 11 -29.28 24.72 33.38
C SER A 11 -28.74 26.12 33.68
N ILE A 12 -28.13 26.80 32.73
CA ILE A 12 -27.91 28.26 32.77
C ILE A 12 -28.56 28.87 31.54
N THR A 13 -29.52 29.68 31.87
CA THR A 13 -30.35 30.53 31.06
C THR A 13 -29.60 31.64 30.36
N GLY A 14 -30.12 32.07 29.26
CA GLY A 14 -29.73 33.01 28.26
C GLY A 14 -29.27 34.40 28.70
N ARG A 15 -28.56 35.02 27.77
CA ARG A 15 -28.61 36.48 27.53
C ARG A 15 -28.33 36.78 26.08
N THR A 16 -29.37 37.25 25.41
CA THR A 16 -29.36 38.00 24.18
C THR A 16 -28.70 39.38 24.44
N ILE A 17 -27.76 39.76 23.57
CA ILE A 17 -27.39 41.15 23.40
C ILE A 17 -27.46 41.50 21.93
N ASN A 18 -28.47 42.31 21.59
CA ASN A 18 -28.59 43.10 20.39
C ASN A 18 -27.63 44.27 20.45
N SER A 19 -26.95 44.59 19.39
CA SER A 19 -26.56 45.96 19.08
C SER A 19 -26.25 46.12 17.59
N GLN A 20 -27.02 46.91 17.08
CA GLN A 20 -27.28 47.64 15.89
C GLN A 20 -26.07 48.41 15.33
N TYR A 21 -26.04 48.43 14.02
CA TYR A 21 -25.77 49.52 13.07
C TYR A 21 -24.67 50.52 13.31
N HIS A 22 -23.76 50.64 12.33
CA HIS A 22 -23.57 51.93 11.66
C HIS A 22 -23.04 51.70 10.21
N ARG A 23 -23.96 52.04 9.26
CA ARG A 23 -23.61 52.42 7.89
C ARG A 23 -22.94 53.79 7.91
N VAL A 24 -21.81 53.94 7.24
CA VAL A 24 -21.39 55.25 6.76
C VAL A 24 -21.10 55.10 5.26
N VAL A 25 -22.02 55.70 4.51
CA VAL A 25 -21.88 55.98 3.09
C VAL A 25 -21.35 57.41 2.98
N TYR A 26 -20.27 57.62 2.21
CA TYR A 26 -20.02 58.91 1.57
C TYR A 26 -19.45 58.71 0.18
N PRO A 27 -19.99 59.43 -0.79
CA PRO A 27 -19.50 59.47 -2.16
C PRO A 27 -18.72 60.77 -2.40
N PHE A 28 -17.89 60.84 -3.42
CA PHE A 28 -17.64 61.98 -4.31
C PHE A 28 -16.40 61.67 -5.17
N LEU A 29 -16.59 61.42 -6.45
CA LEU A 29 -16.48 62.33 -7.60
C LEU A 29 -15.12 63.08 -7.69
N ALA A 30 -14.36 62.79 -8.70
CA ALA A 30 -14.24 63.50 -9.94
C ALA A 30 -12.82 63.48 -10.50
N LEU A 31 -12.68 63.03 -11.69
CA LEU A 31 -12.14 63.70 -12.91
C LEU A 31 -10.62 63.84 -13.12
N LEU A 32 -10.25 63.25 -14.26
CA LEU A 32 -9.30 63.67 -15.29
C LEU A 32 -7.80 63.60 -14.98
N SER A 33 -7.06 62.74 -15.65
CA SER A 33 -6.41 63.14 -16.90
C SER A 33 -5.70 61.93 -17.59
N LEU A 34 -5.91 61.92 -18.87
CA LEU A 34 -5.34 61.15 -19.93
C LEU A 34 -3.80 61.29 -19.93
N ALA A 35 -3.09 60.15 -19.82
CA ALA A 35 -1.76 59.99 -20.39
C ALA A 35 -1.59 58.55 -20.86
N CYS A 36 -1.74 58.32 -22.14
CA CYS A 36 -1.38 57.08 -22.82
C CYS A 36 0.12 56.84 -22.72
N LEU A 37 0.48 55.73 -22.04
CA LEU A 37 1.76 55.06 -22.28
C LEU A 37 1.47 53.56 -22.44
N PRO A 38 1.88 52.93 -23.55
CA PRO A 38 1.76 51.50 -23.68
C PRO A 38 2.79 50.85 -22.79
N ALA A 39 2.35 50.41 -21.61
CA ALA A 39 3.11 49.47 -20.81
C ALA A 39 3.13 48.13 -21.57
N HIS A 40 4.19 47.88 -22.26
CA HIS A 40 4.53 46.53 -22.68
C HIS A 40 4.68 45.66 -21.44
N PHE A 41 3.63 44.95 -21.10
CA PHE A 41 3.74 43.80 -20.27
C PHE A 41 4.56 42.77 -21.03
N PHE A 42 5.87 42.84 -20.92
CA PHE A 42 6.71 41.68 -21.09
C PHE A 42 6.31 40.73 -20.00
N SER A 43 5.36 39.85 -20.30
CA SER A 43 5.16 38.60 -19.60
C SER A 43 6.46 37.82 -19.79
N CYS A 44 7.38 38.01 -18.88
CA CYS A 44 8.52 37.12 -18.72
C CYS A 44 7.96 35.82 -18.16
N SER A 45 7.38 35.00 -19.04
CA SER A 45 7.31 33.57 -18.82
C SER A 45 8.76 33.07 -18.83
N LYS A 46 9.45 33.26 -17.72
CA LYS A 46 10.62 32.45 -17.45
C LYS A 46 10.07 31.01 -17.43
N ILE A 47 10.23 30.34 -18.55
CA ILE A 47 10.35 28.91 -18.59
C ILE A 47 11.44 28.63 -17.57
N VAL A 48 11.03 28.19 -16.39
CA VAL A 48 11.93 27.60 -15.40
C VAL A 48 12.31 26.27 -16.04
N THR A 49 13.28 26.33 -16.96
CA THR A 49 14.06 25.14 -17.27
C THR A 49 14.57 24.63 -15.94
N PRO A 50 14.33 23.35 -15.60
CA PRO A 50 14.73 22.81 -14.34
C PRO A 50 16.20 23.13 -14.11
N VAL A 51 16.51 23.65 -12.93
CA VAL A 51 17.85 24.09 -12.47
C VAL A 51 18.87 22.94 -12.48
N TYR A 52 18.54 21.83 -13.11
CA TYR A 52 19.24 20.56 -13.11
C TYR A 52 20.57 20.56 -13.87
N GLU A 53 20.80 21.47 -14.82
CA GLU A 53 22.02 21.43 -15.62
C GLU A 53 23.09 22.45 -15.20
N ARG A 54 22.85 23.31 -14.23
CA ARG A 54 23.67 24.52 -14.05
C ARG A 54 24.85 24.41 -13.08
N ASN A 55 25.08 23.27 -12.40
CA ASN A 55 26.16 23.15 -11.41
C ASN A 55 27.01 21.86 -11.51
N LEU A 56 27.12 21.24 -12.66
CA LEU A 56 27.98 20.07 -12.85
C LEU A 56 29.20 20.39 -13.74
N GLU A 57 29.92 21.46 -13.45
CA GLU A 57 31.31 21.59 -13.90
C GLU A 57 32.29 20.68 -13.07
N GLY A 58 31.74 19.89 -12.12
CA GLY A 58 32.48 18.86 -11.42
C GLY A 58 32.59 17.58 -12.28
N ARG A 59 33.68 16.86 -12.13
CA ARG A 59 33.96 15.56 -12.76
C ARG A 59 32.79 14.62 -12.47
N LYS A 60 32.07 14.18 -13.52
CA LYS A 60 31.01 13.20 -13.40
C LYS A 60 31.65 11.81 -13.27
N GLU A 61 31.26 11.09 -12.23
CA GLU A 61 31.64 9.69 -12.03
C GLU A 61 30.51 8.79 -12.51
N ILE A 62 30.86 7.64 -13.09
CA ILE A 62 29.89 6.64 -13.53
C ILE A 62 29.88 5.52 -12.49
N THR A 63 28.71 5.28 -11.92
CA THR A 63 28.47 4.18 -10.99
C THR A 63 27.71 3.07 -11.72
N GLU A 64 28.27 1.86 -11.68
CA GLU A 64 27.61 0.67 -12.20
C GLU A 64 26.75 0.04 -11.12
N VAL A 65 25.47 -0.14 -11.42
CA VAL A 65 24.48 -0.70 -10.51
C VAL A 65 24.01 -2.05 -11.04
N SER A 66 24.31 -3.11 -10.31
CA SER A 66 23.77 -4.44 -10.57
C SER A 66 22.39 -4.55 -9.91
N LEU A 67 21.39 -5.01 -10.66
CA LEU A 67 20.05 -5.23 -10.16
C LEU A 67 19.83 -6.71 -9.87
N ASN A 68 19.50 -7.01 -8.64
CA ASN A 68 19.03 -8.32 -8.23
C ASN A 68 17.55 -8.26 -7.85
N ASP A 69 16.82 -9.29 -8.20
CA ASP A 69 15.38 -9.34 -8.01
C ASP A 69 15.04 -10.48 -7.04
N MET A 70 14.53 -10.11 -5.88
CA MET A 70 14.12 -11.05 -4.84
C MET A 70 13.04 -12.03 -5.33
N THR A 71 12.25 -11.64 -6.31
CA THR A 71 11.18 -12.47 -6.86
C THR A 71 11.67 -13.50 -7.90
N LYS A 72 12.99 -13.55 -8.15
CA LYS A 72 13.63 -14.48 -9.11
C LYS A 72 13.00 -14.47 -10.51
N GLY A 73 12.56 -13.31 -10.96
CA GLY A 73 11.95 -13.12 -12.27
C GLY A 73 10.49 -13.54 -12.37
N MET A 74 9.80 -13.74 -11.23
CA MET A 74 8.36 -14.07 -11.21
C MET A 74 7.53 -12.97 -11.86
N TYR A 75 7.95 -11.71 -11.74
CA TYR A 75 7.22 -10.55 -12.25
C TYR A 75 7.87 -9.92 -13.46
N SER A 76 7.03 -9.39 -14.34
CA SER A 76 7.48 -8.61 -15.48
C SER A 76 7.99 -7.25 -15.03
N LYS A 77 8.97 -6.72 -15.74
CA LYS A 77 9.56 -5.40 -15.49
C LYS A 77 9.36 -4.54 -16.72
N LYS A 78 8.68 -3.40 -16.51
CA LYS A 78 8.38 -2.43 -17.58
C LYS A 78 9.45 -1.38 -17.71
N GLY A 79 9.99 -0.92 -16.57
CA GLY A 79 11.01 0.11 -16.53
C GLY A 79 11.53 0.34 -15.11
N TYR A 80 12.56 1.15 -15.02
CA TYR A 80 13.24 1.51 -13.77
C TYR A 80 13.44 3.02 -13.72
N ASP A 81 13.03 3.60 -12.61
CA ASP A 81 13.34 4.97 -12.24
C ASP A 81 14.50 4.95 -11.24
N VAL A 82 15.61 5.56 -11.60
CA VAL A 82 16.83 5.57 -10.79
C VAL A 82 17.10 6.97 -10.30
N LEU A 83 17.05 7.13 -8.98
CA LEU A 83 17.31 8.39 -8.30
C LEU A 83 18.62 8.27 -7.52
N VAL A 84 19.52 9.22 -7.73
CA VAL A 84 20.80 9.30 -7.01
C VAL A 84 20.76 10.52 -6.12
N TYR A 85 20.84 10.32 -4.82
CA TYR A 85 20.89 11.38 -3.82
C TYR A 85 22.30 11.48 -3.24
N ASN A 86 22.70 12.69 -2.82
CA ASN A 86 23.90 12.87 -2.04
C ASN A 86 23.72 12.30 -0.64
N ASP A 87 24.69 11.53 -0.18
CA ASP A 87 24.74 11.03 1.19
C ASP A 87 25.33 12.10 2.11
N ASP A 88 24.52 13.14 2.34
CA ASP A 88 24.82 14.26 3.22
C ASP A 88 23.59 14.65 4.04
N LYS A 89 23.76 15.60 4.94
CA LYS A 89 22.66 16.09 5.81
C LYS A 89 21.44 16.64 5.06
N PHE A 90 21.57 16.97 3.79
CA PHE A 90 20.48 17.53 2.98
C PHE A 90 19.81 16.49 2.11
N GLY A 91 20.50 15.40 1.78
CA GLY A 91 20.00 14.32 0.93
C GLY A 91 19.45 14.83 -0.39
N ARG A 92 20.15 15.73 -1.08
CA ARG A 92 19.65 16.35 -2.32
C ARG A 92 19.80 15.40 -3.49
N LEU A 93 18.80 15.40 -4.37
CA LEU A 93 18.86 14.67 -5.63
C LEU A 93 20.01 15.22 -6.48
N ASP A 94 20.91 14.34 -6.87
CA ASP A 94 22.08 14.63 -7.73
C ASP A 94 21.78 14.29 -9.18
N SER A 95 21.15 13.14 -9.43
CA SER A 95 20.69 12.78 -10.78
C SER A 95 19.45 11.88 -10.73
N TYR A 96 18.68 11.92 -11.81
CA TYR A 96 17.56 11.05 -12.08
C TYR A 96 17.66 10.51 -13.51
N ARG A 97 17.31 9.25 -13.70
CA ARG A 97 17.22 8.64 -15.01
C ARG A 97 16.17 7.54 -15.06
N HIS A 98 15.39 7.52 -16.11
CA HIS A 98 14.49 6.44 -16.46
C HIS A 98 15.15 5.46 -17.43
N PHE A 99 14.89 4.16 -17.26
CA PHE A 99 15.35 3.09 -18.14
C PHE A 99 14.16 2.18 -18.47
N ASP A 100 13.96 1.93 -19.74
CA ASP A 100 12.90 1.02 -20.22
C ASP A 100 13.36 -0.44 -20.25
N GLY A 101 12.38 -1.34 -20.13
CA GLY A 101 12.56 -2.76 -20.35
C GLY A 101 13.22 -3.52 -19.21
N LYS A 102 13.62 -4.78 -19.51
CA LYS A 102 14.19 -5.68 -18.52
C LYS A 102 15.71 -5.58 -18.53
N LEU A 103 16.29 -5.04 -17.46
CA LEU A 103 17.72 -4.86 -17.30
C LEU A 103 18.24 -5.64 -16.08
N THR A 104 19.51 -6.07 -16.15
CA THR A 104 20.24 -6.68 -15.03
C THR A 104 21.29 -5.76 -14.44
N GLY A 105 21.57 -4.64 -15.09
CA GLY A 105 22.50 -3.62 -14.66
C GLY A 105 22.23 -2.29 -15.32
N LEU A 106 22.61 -1.23 -14.64
CA LEU A 106 22.40 0.17 -15.01
C LEU A 106 23.67 0.96 -14.80
N SER A 107 23.89 1.97 -15.63
CA SER A 107 24.98 2.93 -15.43
C SER A 107 24.39 4.31 -15.14
N VAL A 108 24.73 4.88 -14.00
CA VAL A 108 24.26 6.20 -13.58
C VAL A 108 25.43 7.15 -13.39
N SER A 109 25.25 8.39 -13.83
CA SER A 109 26.25 9.45 -13.69
C SER A 109 25.90 10.36 -12.53
N SER A 110 26.85 10.64 -11.66
CA SER A 110 26.66 11.48 -10.48
C SER A 110 27.89 12.36 -10.22
N GLY A 111 27.72 13.39 -9.37
CA GLY A 111 28.85 14.16 -8.82
C GLY A 111 29.68 13.31 -7.85
N GLN A 112 30.79 13.85 -7.34
CA GLN A 112 31.67 13.16 -6.39
C GLN A 112 31.02 12.96 -5.00
N GLY A 113 31.59 12.07 -4.19
CA GLY A 113 31.21 11.81 -2.80
C GLY A 113 30.23 10.66 -2.62
N GLY A 114 29.79 10.49 -1.37
CA GLY A 114 28.83 9.44 -1.00
C GLY A 114 27.47 9.62 -1.66
N LYS A 115 26.85 8.52 -2.06
CA LYS A 115 25.59 8.48 -2.77
C LYS A 115 24.63 7.47 -2.16
N ILE A 116 23.34 7.83 -2.17
CA ILE A 116 22.22 6.92 -1.88
C ILE A 116 21.51 6.74 -3.21
N ILE A 117 21.53 5.53 -3.74
CA ILE A 117 20.88 5.18 -5.00
C ILE A 117 19.58 4.46 -4.68
N VAL A 118 18.48 4.98 -5.19
CA VAL A 118 17.16 4.38 -5.05
C VAL A 118 16.67 3.99 -6.44
N VAL A 119 16.27 2.74 -6.58
CA VAL A 119 15.69 2.21 -7.80
C VAL A 119 14.25 1.84 -7.55
N VAL A 120 13.34 2.37 -8.36
CA VAL A 120 11.92 2.02 -8.38
C VAL A 120 11.62 1.32 -9.69
N CYS A 121 11.12 0.11 -9.61
CA CYS A 121 10.71 -0.68 -10.76
C CYS A 121 9.18 -0.71 -10.85
N ASN A 122 8.64 -0.61 -12.06
CA ASN A 122 7.20 -0.64 -12.36
C ASN A 122 6.38 0.48 -11.70
N ALA A 123 6.95 1.64 -11.43
CA ALA A 123 6.16 2.78 -10.97
C ALA A 123 4.99 3.06 -11.93
N PRO A 124 3.81 3.47 -11.43
CA PRO A 124 2.70 3.88 -12.27
C PRO A 124 3.11 5.00 -13.24
N GLU A 125 2.59 4.95 -14.47
CA GLU A 125 2.94 5.92 -15.49
C GLU A 125 2.58 7.36 -15.06
N GLY A 126 3.54 8.26 -15.16
CA GLY A 126 3.36 9.69 -14.84
C GLY A 126 3.31 10.02 -13.35
N PHE A 127 3.49 9.05 -12.46
CA PHE A 127 3.51 9.27 -11.02
C PHE A 127 4.66 8.50 -10.32
N PRO A 128 5.37 9.17 -9.41
CA PRO A 128 5.47 10.63 -9.26
C PRO A 128 6.30 11.22 -10.39
N LYS A 129 6.28 12.55 -10.55
CA LYS A 129 7.29 13.21 -11.40
C LYS A 129 8.60 13.23 -10.65
N TRP A 130 9.42 12.21 -10.84
CA TRP A 130 10.62 11.94 -10.06
C TRP A 130 11.62 13.10 -10.05
N GLU A 131 11.70 13.84 -11.14
CA GLU A 131 12.53 15.04 -11.26
C GLU A 131 12.16 16.17 -10.26
N ASN A 132 10.97 16.08 -9.66
CA ASN A 132 10.50 17.02 -8.63
C ASN A 132 10.73 16.51 -7.21
N VAL A 133 11.19 15.28 -7.03
CA VAL A 133 11.50 14.67 -5.73
C VAL A 133 12.96 14.99 -5.38
N LEU A 134 13.18 16.23 -4.94
CA LEU A 134 14.51 16.85 -4.85
C LEU A 134 15.31 16.45 -3.61
N THR A 135 14.69 15.77 -2.65
CA THR A 135 15.37 15.35 -1.40
C THR A 135 14.90 13.97 -0.93
N LEU A 136 15.74 13.28 -0.17
CA LEU A 136 15.37 12.02 0.51
C LEU A 136 14.14 12.18 1.42
N LYS A 137 13.97 13.34 2.05
CA LYS A 137 12.79 13.63 2.86
C LYS A 137 11.51 13.71 2.02
N GLN A 138 11.57 14.28 0.82
CA GLN A 138 10.43 14.27 -0.09
C GLN A 138 10.18 12.86 -0.63
N LEU A 139 11.25 12.12 -0.92
CA LEU A 139 11.15 10.73 -1.36
C LEU A 139 10.43 9.86 -0.32
N SER A 140 10.78 9.96 0.96
CA SER A 140 10.11 9.19 2.02
C SER A 140 8.61 9.51 2.18
N GLY A 141 8.15 10.64 1.64
CA GLY A 141 6.73 11.01 1.58
C GLY A 141 5.99 10.52 0.34
N VAL A 142 6.68 9.86 -0.60
CA VAL A 142 6.03 9.27 -1.79
C VAL A 142 5.28 8.02 -1.37
N CYS A 143 3.98 7.97 -1.70
CA CYS A 143 3.12 6.83 -1.44
C CYS A 143 2.52 6.32 -2.74
N PHE A 144 2.41 5.00 -2.86
CA PHE A 144 1.75 4.30 -3.95
C PHE A 144 0.35 3.89 -3.53
N GLN A 145 -0.59 3.82 -4.48
CA GLN A 145 -1.97 3.39 -4.26
C GLN A 145 -2.11 1.91 -4.65
N LEU A 146 -2.76 1.11 -3.80
CA LEU A 146 -2.97 -0.31 -4.09
C LEU A 146 -3.87 -0.52 -5.32
N GLU A 147 -4.79 0.40 -5.57
CA GLU A 147 -5.70 0.36 -6.73
C GLU A 147 -4.97 0.49 -8.09
N ASP A 148 -3.75 1.06 -8.10
CA ASP A 148 -2.90 1.20 -9.29
C ASP A 148 -1.94 0.01 -9.50
N GLU A 149 -1.81 -0.87 -8.51
CA GLU A 149 -0.91 -2.03 -8.56
C GLU A 149 -1.40 -3.10 -9.55
N SER A 150 -0.48 -3.98 -9.92
CA SER A 150 -0.75 -5.13 -10.79
C SER A 150 -0.03 -6.36 -10.25
N GLU A 151 -0.71 -7.50 -10.28
CA GLU A 151 -0.12 -8.78 -9.89
C GLU A 151 1.06 -9.21 -10.79
N ASP A 152 1.05 -8.82 -12.08
CA ASP A 152 2.10 -9.18 -13.04
C ASP A 152 3.30 -8.21 -12.98
N THR A 153 3.06 -6.98 -12.57
CA THR A 153 4.05 -5.89 -12.56
C THR A 153 3.96 -5.07 -11.27
N PRO A 154 4.20 -5.69 -10.10
CA PRO A 154 4.16 -4.97 -8.84
C PRO A 154 5.23 -3.88 -8.77
N VAL A 155 4.96 -2.82 -8.04
CA VAL A 155 5.99 -1.83 -7.73
C VAL A 155 7.02 -2.47 -6.83
N MET A 156 8.30 -2.38 -7.24
CA MET A 156 9.43 -2.86 -6.46
C MET A 156 10.41 -1.74 -6.21
N VAL A 157 11.01 -1.73 -5.03
CA VAL A 157 11.97 -0.71 -4.61
C VAL A 157 13.23 -1.36 -4.07
N GLY A 158 14.38 -0.76 -4.37
CA GLY A 158 15.65 -1.14 -3.80
C GLY A 158 16.53 0.08 -3.55
N THR A 159 17.40 0.00 -2.56
CA THR A 159 18.29 1.10 -2.16
C THR A 159 19.68 0.58 -1.84
N ALA A 160 20.71 1.32 -2.25
CA ALA A 160 22.09 1.08 -1.83
C ALA A 160 22.81 2.39 -1.50
N CYS A 161 23.78 2.31 -0.58
CA CYS A 161 24.72 3.39 -0.32
C CYS A 161 26.07 3.01 -0.94
N THR A 162 26.67 3.95 -1.65
CA THR A 162 27.98 3.76 -2.33
C THR A 162 28.71 5.10 -2.47
N ASN A 163 29.94 5.10 -2.96
CA ASN A 163 30.60 6.32 -3.42
C ASN A 163 30.44 6.46 -4.93
N ALA A 164 30.47 7.70 -5.41
CA ALA A 164 30.48 7.96 -6.84
C ALA A 164 31.62 7.22 -7.53
N GLY A 165 31.32 6.55 -8.64
CA GLY A 165 32.29 5.74 -9.39
C GLY A 165 32.52 4.32 -8.90
N GLU A 166 31.99 3.95 -7.73
CA GLU A 166 32.06 2.58 -7.21
C GLU A 166 30.81 1.78 -7.64
N SER A 167 31.00 0.51 -7.99
CA SER A 167 29.87 -0.37 -8.31
C SER A 167 29.10 -0.76 -7.06
N CYS A 168 27.77 -0.92 -7.21
CA CYS A 168 26.93 -1.42 -6.13
C CYS A 168 25.90 -2.44 -6.64
N GLU A 169 25.35 -3.23 -5.72
CA GLU A 169 24.26 -4.16 -5.96
C GLU A 169 23.01 -3.66 -5.25
N ILE A 170 21.87 -3.65 -5.97
CA ILE A 170 20.59 -3.25 -5.43
C ILE A 170 19.60 -4.41 -5.54
N MET A 171 19.05 -4.80 -4.40
CA MET A 171 18.03 -5.82 -4.27
C MET A 171 16.64 -5.17 -4.36
N LEU A 172 15.89 -5.51 -5.42
CA LEU A 172 14.53 -5.04 -5.62
C LEU A 172 13.55 -5.90 -4.84
N ARG A 173 12.68 -5.26 -4.06
CA ARG A 173 11.65 -5.88 -3.23
C ARG A 173 10.29 -5.31 -3.55
N PRO A 174 9.23 -6.16 -3.75
CA PRO A 174 7.87 -5.68 -3.89
C PRO A 174 7.40 -4.90 -2.65
N LEU A 175 6.62 -3.86 -2.86
CA LEU A 175 5.97 -3.13 -1.76
C LEU A 175 4.79 -3.92 -1.17
N MET A 176 4.14 -4.76 -1.97
CA MET A 176 3.06 -5.62 -1.52
C MET A 176 3.57 -6.86 -0.78
N ALA A 177 2.73 -7.40 0.11
CA ALA A 177 2.77 -8.77 0.59
C ALA A 177 1.87 -9.66 -0.28
N CYS A 178 2.20 -10.94 -0.40
CA CYS A 178 1.38 -11.96 -1.09
C CYS A 178 0.69 -12.84 -0.06
N VAL A 179 -0.61 -13.06 -0.24
CA VAL A 179 -1.42 -13.98 0.56
C VAL A 179 -1.96 -15.07 -0.35
N CYS A 180 -1.42 -16.28 -0.23
CA CYS A 180 -1.78 -17.41 -1.07
C CYS A 180 -2.61 -18.43 -0.28
N LEU A 181 -3.89 -18.57 -0.62
CA LEU A 181 -4.69 -19.70 -0.18
C LEU A 181 -4.36 -20.90 -1.09
N LYS A 182 -3.52 -21.78 -0.59
CA LYS A 182 -3.05 -22.95 -1.34
C LYS A 182 -4.08 -24.06 -1.41
N GLU A 183 -4.65 -24.38 -0.27
CA GLU A 183 -5.60 -25.49 -0.15
C GLU A 183 -6.80 -25.06 0.67
N LEU A 184 -7.98 -25.54 0.31
CA LEU A 184 -9.22 -25.40 1.06
C LEU A 184 -9.94 -26.74 1.13
N SER A 185 -10.45 -27.10 2.30
CA SER A 185 -11.35 -28.24 2.47
C SER A 185 -12.44 -27.89 3.50
N CYS A 186 -13.59 -28.56 3.36
CA CYS A 186 -14.74 -28.38 4.25
C CYS A 186 -15.14 -29.75 4.83
N ASP A 187 -14.82 -29.98 6.10
CA ASP A 187 -15.09 -31.23 6.79
C ASP A 187 -16.06 -31.01 7.94
N PHE A 188 -17.34 -31.07 7.64
CA PHE A 188 -18.42 -30.84 8.63
C PHE A 188 -18.91 -32.12 9.31
N ARG A 189 -18.11 -33.21 9.32
CA ARG A 189 -18.49 -34.49 9.95
C ARG A 189 -18.87 -34.30 11.39
N GLY A 190 -19.94 -34.99 11.79
CA GLY A 190 -20.50 -34.86 13.13
C GLY A 190 -21.34 -33.61 13.42
N SER A 191 -21.61 -32.81 12.39
CA SER A 191 -22.49 -31.64 12.45
C SER A 191 -23.78 -31.84 11.68
N ALA A 192 -24.73 -30.91 11.77
CA ALA A 192 -25.93 -30.90 10.96
C ALA A 192 -25.67 -30.67 9.45
N TYR A 193 -24.43 -30.35 9.11
CA TYR A 193 -23.95 -30.06 7.73
C TYR A 193 -23.00 -31.14 7.18
N GLU A 194 -22.97 -32.33 7.78
CA GLU A 194 -21.99 -33.39 7.50
C GLU A 194 -21.81 -33.72 6.00
N TRP A 195 -22.89 -33.64 5.22
CA TRP A 195 -22.90 -34.00 3.81
C TRP A 195 -22.90 -32.80 2.86
N GLU A 196 -22.69 -31.59 3.40
CA GLU A 196 -22.74 -30.38 2.63
C GLU A 196 -21.35 -29.98 2.13
N GLU A 197 -21.33 -29.40 0.95
CA GLU A 197 -20.16 -28.74 0.36
C GLU A 197 -20.30 -27.21 0.47
N LEU A 198 -19.16 -26.53 0.52
CA LEU A 198 -19.10 -25.09 0.37
C LEU A 198 -19.22 -24.74 -1.11
N SER A 199 -20.19 -23.93 -1.47
CA SER A 199 -20.46 -23.50 -2.84
C SER A 199 -20.44 -21.98 -2.96
N ASP A 200 -20.43 -21.46 -4.19
CA ASP A 200 -20.43 -20.02 -4.50
C ASP A 200 -19.31 -19.26 -3.77
N ILE A 201 -18.09 -19.83 -3.81
CA ILE A 201 -16.96 -19.42 -2.97
C ILE A 201 -16.30 -18.17 -3.55
N SER A 202 -16.06 -17.18 -2.69
CA SER A 202 -15.22 -16.03 -2.96
C SER A 202 -14.13 -15.92 -1.89
N VAL A 203 -12.94 -15.49 -2.29
CA VAL A 203 -11.82 -15.23 -1.40
C VAL A 203 -11.36 -13.80 -1.61
N TYR A 204 -11.28 -13.02 -0.55
CA TYR A 204 -10.90 -11.62 -0.63
C TYR A 204 -10.21 -11.12 0.63
N LEU A 205 -9.59 -9.96 0.52
CA LEU A 205 -8.97 -9.27 1.65
C LEU A 205 -9.87 -8.13 2.12
N THR A 206 -9.96 -7.96 3.44
CA THR A 206 -10.64 -6.82 4.09
C THR A 206 -9.67 -5.99 4.92
N ASN A 207 -10.03 -4.74 5.16
CA ASN A 207 -9.25 -3.81 5.96
C ASN A 207 -7.81 -3.63 5.45
N VAL A 208 -7.65 -3.58 4.13
CA VAL A 208 -6.35 -3.44 3.48
C VAL A 208 -5.96 -1.97 3.40
N ASN A 209 -4.73 -1.63 3.78
CA ASN A 209 -4.21 -0.27 3.58
C ASN A 209 -4.24 0.11 2.09
N ALA A 210 -4.88 1.25 1.78
CA ALA A 210 -4.96 1.75 0.42
C ALA A 210 -3.63 2.30 -0.10
N GLU A 211 -2.72 2.67 0.81
CA GLU A 211 -1.46 3.36 0.50
C GLU A 211 -0.27 2.67 1.16
N CYS A 212 0.86 2.69 0.45
CA CYS A 212 2.16 2.27 0.97
C CYS A 212 3.22 3.31 0.63
N SER A 213 4.06 3.65 1.59
CA SER A 213 5.21 4.51 1.33
C SER A 213 6.26 3.81 0.49
N ILE A 214 7.11 4.57 -0.19
CA ILE A 214 8.24 4.03 -0.95
C ILE A 214 9.24 3.26 -0.06
N THR A 215 9.25 3.52 1.24
CA THR A 215 10.09 2.80 2.21
C THR A 215 9.54 1.41 2.55
N GLY A 216 8.35 1.08 2.06
CA GLY A 216 7.69 -0.20 2.35
C GLY A 216 6.98 -0.23 3.70
N ASP A 217 6.85 0.92 4.36
CA ASP A 217 6.04 1.02 5.58
C ASP A 217 4.57 1.23 5.22
N ALA A 218 3.69 0.75 6.08
CA ALA A 218 2.29 1.15 6.02
C ALA A 218 2.26 2.68 6.01
N GLY A 219 1.83 3.26 4.90
CA GLY A 219 1.65 4.70 4.81
C GLY A 219 0.82 5.17 5.99
N ALA A 220 0.95 6.41 6.39
CA ALA A 220 0.06 7.02 7.38
C ALA A 220 -1.41 7.07 6.83
N GLY A 221 -1.70 6.16 5.89
CA GLY A 221 -2.97 6.02 5.19
C GLY A 221 -4.10 5.79 6.17
N LYS A 222 -5.07 6.66 6.10
CA LYS A 222 -6.29 6.61 6.90
C LYS A 222 -7.43 5.92 6.16
N ARG A 223 -7.15 5.40 4.96
CA ARG A 223 -8.13 4.72 4.14
C ARG A 223 -7.84 3.24 4.09
N PHE A 224 -8.85 2.46 4.41
CA PHE A 224 -8.84 1.02 4.25
C PHE A 224 -9.78 0.63 3.11
N ILE A 225 -9.35 -0.32 2.31
CA ILE A 225 -10.11 -0.94 1.23
C ILE A 225 -10.87 -2.12 1.81
N ASN A 226 -12.10 -2.36 1.36
CA ASN A 226 -12.98 -3.39 1.90
C ASN A 226 -13.11 -3.28 3.43
N ASN A 227 -13.33 -2.07 3.95
CA ASN A 227 -13.39 -1.80 5.38
C ASN A 227 -14.59 -2.49 6.02
N GLY A 228 -14.33 -3.50 6.84
CA GLY A 228 -15.36 -4.31 7.50
C GLY A 228 -16.06 -5.34 6.61
N GLY A 229 -15.72 -5.43 5.32
CA GLY A 229 -16.34 -6.39 4.38
C GLY A 229 -16.00 -6.06 2.93
N ARG A 230 -16.48 -6.90 2.00
CA ARG A 230 -16.31 -6.63 0.57
C ARG A 230 -17.16 -5.43 0.16
N ASP A 231 -16.53 -4.48 -0.50
CA ASP A 231 -17.15 -3.30 -1.08
C ASP A 231 -16.90 -3.28 -2.59
N ASP A 232 -17.98 -3.42 -3.37
CA ASP A 232 -17.91 -3.42 -4.83
C ASP A 232 -17.50 -2.04 -5.38
N ASP A 233 -17.78 -0.94 -4.67
CA ASP A 233 -17.35 0.40 -5.05
C ASP A 233 -15.82 0.55 -4.88
N ASP A 234 -15.22 -0.10 -3.90
CA ASP A 234 -13.78 -0.18 -3.77
C ASP A 234 -13.18 -1.05 -4.88
N LEU A 235 -13.75 -2.24 -5.13
CA LEU A 235 -13.26 -3.14 -6.18
C LEU A 235 -13.28 -2.50 -7.58
N ASN A 236 -14.29 -1.68 -7.87
CA ASN A 236 -14.42 -0.99 -9.16
C ASN A 236 -13.34 0.08 -9.41
N LYS A 237 -12.62 0.53 -8.38
CA LYS A 237 -11.51 1.48 -8.51
C LYS A 237 -10.22 0.82 -8.93
N PHE A 238 -10.09 -0.50 -8.70
CA PHE A 238 -8.88 -1.24 -9.00
C PHE A 238 -8.65 -1.39 -10.50
N ARG A 239 -7.46 -1.10 -10.93
CA ARG A 239 -6.99 -1.48 -12.26
C ARG A 239 -7.01 -3.01 -12.45
N CYS A 240 -6.72 -3.74 -11.37
CA CYS A 240 -6.67 -5.20 -11.32
C CYS A 240 -7.38 -5.70 -10.05
N PRO A 241 -8.72 -5.86 -10.04
CA PRO A 241 -9.48 -6.30 -8.86
C PRO A 241 -9.02 -7.65 -8.31
N SER A 242 -8.41 -8.48 -9.15
CA SER A 242 -7.85 -9.78 -8.76
C SER A 242 -6.75 -9.70 -7.71
N ILE A 243 -6.19 -8.51 -7.45
CA ILE A 243 -5.24 -8.28 -6.36
C ILE A 243 -5.86 -8.59 -5.00
N ILE A 244 -7.12 -8.19 -4.77
CA ILE A 244 -7.77 -8.33 -3.45
C ILE A 244 -9.00 -9.21 -3.44
N TYR A 245 -9.45 -9.73 -4.60
CA TYR A 245 -10.66 -10.54 -4.74
C TYR A 245 -10.50 -11.63 -5.79
N ARG A 246 -10.94 -12.84 -5.46
CA ARG A 246 -11.01 -13.99 -6.38
C ARG A 246 -12.30 -14.76 -6.17
N LYS A 247 -12.92 -15.17 -7.27
CA LYS A 247 -14.01 -16.13 -7.30
C LYS A 247 -13.45 -17.54 -7.51
N ILE A 248 -13.98 -18.52 -6.79
CA ILE A 248 -13.66 -19.93 -6.95
C ILE A 248 -14.83 -20.60 -7.64
N GLU A 249 -14.61 -21.11 -8.84
CA GLU A 249 -15.69 -21.63 -9.70
C GLU A 249 -16.21 -23.02 -9.32
N LYS A 250 -15.59 -23.69 -8.34
CA LYS A 250 -15.95 -25.03 -7.90
C LYS A 250 -16.41 -25.06 -6.46
N SER A 251 -17.24 -26.06 -6.12
CA SER A 251 -17.56 -26.38 -4.73
C SER A 251 -16.40 -27.11 -4.06
N VAL A 252 -16.31 -26.99 -2.73
CA VAL A 252 -15.27 -27.60 -1.92
C VAL A 252 -15.91 -28.47 -0.85
N GLY A 253 -15.51 -29.74 -0.83
CA GLY A 253 -15.93 -30.77 0.13
C GLY A 253 -14.82 -31.12 1.13
N PRO A 254 -14.89 -32.34 1.71
CA PRO A 254 -13.94 -32.77 2.74
C PRO A 254 -12.52 -33.03 2.24
N ASP A 255 -12.38 -33.36 0.95
CA ASP A 255 -11.06 -33.56 0.35
C ASP A 255 -10.39 -32.21 0.05
N PRO A 256 -9.09 -32.04 0.36
CA PRO A 256 -8.38 -30.80 0.10
C PRO A 256 -8.31 -30.45 -1.37
N GLU A 257 -8.82 -29.28 -1.74
CA GLU A 257 -8.73 -28.71 -3.08
C GLU A 257 -7.54 -27.77 -3.19
N ASN A 258 -6.65 -28.04 -4.15
CA ASN A 258 -5.54 -27.14 -4.46
C ASN A 258 -6.08 -25.95 -5.26
N LEU A 259 -5.97 -24.75 -4.69
CA LEU A 259 -6.49 -23.51 -5.27
C LEU A 259 -5.39 -22.61 -5.82
N GLU A 260 -4.24 -22.54 -5.15
CA GLU A 260 -3.15 -21.60 -5.47
C GLU A 260 -3.65 -20.16 -5.71
N THR A 261 -4.68 -19.77 -4.95
CA THR A 261 -5.33 -18.45 -5.07
C THR A 261 -4.47 -17.40 -4.40
N ARG A 262 -3.93 -16.46 -5.17
CA ARG A 262 -3.07 -15.38 -4.67
C ARG A 262 -3.83 -14.08 -4.60
N LEU A 263 -3.68 -13.39 -3.46
CA LEU A 263 -4.13 -12.05 -3.19
C LEU A 263 -2.94 -11.22 -2.71
N TYR A 264 -3.07 -9.90 -2.77
CA TYR A 264 -1.95 -9.01 -2.42
C TYR A 264 -2.46 -7.84 -1.58
N CYS A 265 -1.66 -7.39 -0.65
CA CYS A 265 -1.97 -6.23 0.19
C CYS A 265 -0.72 -5.42 0.51
N TYR A 266 -0.91 -4.18 0.86
CA TYR A 266 0.14 -3.38 1.45
C TYR A 266 0.35 -3.73 2.93
N PRO A 267 1.52 -3.36 3.49
CA PRO A 267 1.85 -3.62 4.89
C PRO A 267 0.80 -3.10 5.85
N ASN A 268 0.57 -3.82 6.92
CA ASN A 268 -0.25 -3.40 8.05
C ASN A 268 0.42 -3.82 9.35
N GLY A 269 1.12 -2.90 9.99
CA GLY A 269 1.86 -3.12 11.23
C GLY A 269 1.00 -3.02 12.50
N THR A 270 -0.34 -3.02 12.40
CA THR A 270 -1.22 -3.00 13.57
C THR A 270 -0.98 -4.23 14.44
N ASP A 271 -0.65 -4.01 15.71
CA ASP A 271 -0.41 -5.03 16.72
C ASP A 271 -1.61 -5.22 17.65
N VAL A 272 -2.40 -4.17 17.84
CA VAL A 272 -3.64 -4.18 18.64
C VAL A 272 -4.76 -3.56 17.81
N GLU A 273 -5.78 -4.38 17.52
CA GLU A 273 -6.90 -3.94 16.70
C GLU A 273 -7.72 -2.84 17.35
N SER A 274 -8.09 -1.83 16.58
CA SER A 274 -8.99 -0.75 17.00
C SER A 274 -9.78 -0.22 15.80
N PHE A 275 -10.81 0.59 16.06
CA PHE A 275 -11.65 1.18 15.03
C PHE A 275 -10.85 1.96 13.96
N GLY A 276 -9.76 2.62 14.36
CA GLY A 276 -8.90 3.38 13.44
C GLY A 276 -7.69 2.62 12.92
N SER A 277 -7.50 1.38 13.35
CA SER A 277 -6.38 0.50 12.99
C SER A 277 -6.84 -0.95 12.99
N PRO A 278 -7.68 -1.34 12.01
CA PRO A 278 -8.19 -2.70 11.94
C PRO A 278 -7.10 -3.68 11.49
N PHE A 279 -7.27 -4.95 11.83
CA PHE A 279 -6.46 -6.01 11.25
C PHE A 279 -6.88 -6.29 9.80
N THR A 280 -5.90 -6.51 8.95
CA THR A 280 -6.17 -7.05 7.61
C THR A 280 -6.54 -8.52 7.74
N ARG A 281 -7.61 -8.94 7.08
CA ARG A 281 -8.12 -10.31 7.09
C ARG A 281 -8.18 -10.90 5.68
N ILE A 282 -7.90 -12.19 5.57
CA ILE A 282 -8.37 -12.98 4.45
C ILE A 282 -9.74 -13.55 4.81
N VAL A 283 -10.71 -13.32 3.96
CA VAL A 283 -12.08 -13.79 4.15
C VAL A 283 -12.38 -14.83 3.09
N ILE A 284 -12.81 -16.01 3.52
CA ILE A 284 -13.47 -16.98 2.68
C ILE A 284 -14.98 -16.75 2.85
N GLU A 285 -15.67 -16.43 1.78
CA GLU A 285 -17.12 -16.32 1.70
C GLU A 285 -17.65 -17.50 0.91
N GLY A 286 -18.72 -18.14 1.37
CA GLY A 286 -19.35 -19.23 0.63
C GLY A 286 -20.71 -19.60 1.16
N LYS A 287 -21.44 -20.45 0.41
CA LYS A 287 -22.79 -20.89 0.77
C LYS A 287 -22.81 -22.32 1.21
N ILE A 288 -23.54 -22.58 2.33
CA ILE A 288 -23.94 -23.89 2.79
C ILE A 288 -25.46 -23.92 2.85
N ARG A 289 -26.12 -24.81 2.12
CA ARG A 289 -27.60 -24.87 1.99
C ARG A 289 -28.23 -23.53 1.56
N GLY A 290 -27.54 -22.80 0.70
CA GLY A 290 -28.01 -21.50 0.20
C GLY A 290 -27.83 -20.32 1.15
N LYS A 291 -27.41 -20.54 2.41
CA LYS A 291 -27.06 -19.48 3.36
C LYS A 291 -25.60 -19.12 3.21
N THR A 292 -25.29 -17.82 3.12
CA THR A 292 -23.93 -17.28 3.07
C THR A 292 -23.29 -17.30 4.46
N TRP A 293 -22.03 -17.71 4.50
CA TRP A 293 -21.19 -17.77 5.68
C TRP A 293 -19.82 -17.17 5.35
N TYR A 294 -19.16 -16.61 6.37
CA TYR A 294 -17.84 -15.96 6.27
C TYR A 294 -16.85 -16.60 7.23
N TRP A 295 -15.62 -16.79 6.78
CA TRP A 295 -14.48 -17.23 7.59
C TRP A 295 -13.37 -16.17 7.50
N PRO A 296 -13.48 -15.07 8.29
CA PRO A 296 -12.47 -14.03 8.35
C PRO A 296 -11.32 -14.45 9.26
N ILE A 297 -10.11 -14.42 8.71
CA ILE A 297 -8.87 -14.85 9.35
C ILE A 297 -7.93 -13.67 9.46
N ASN A 298 -7.52 -13.29 10.65
CA ASN A 298 -6.59 -12.22 10.91
C ASN A 298 -5.21 -12.57 10.38
N LEU A 299 -4.64 -11.73 9.52
CA LEU A 299 -3.27 -11.88 9.01
C LEU A 299 -2.24 -11.23 9.94
N ASN A 300 -2.58 -10.11 10.60
CA ASN A 300 -1.67 -9.35 11.45
C ASN A 300 -1.13 -10.16 12.65
N THR A 301 -1.94 -11.05 13.19
CA THR A 301 -1.58 -11.83 14.40
C THR A 301 -0.70 -13.04 14.10
N LEU A 302 -0.41 -13.29 12.83
CA LEU A 302 0.33 -14.45 12.38
C LEU A 302 1.85 -14.25 12.48
N LYS A 303 2.29 -13.02 12.76
CA LYS A 303 3.68 -12.63 12.89
C LYS A 303 3.79 -11.45 13.85
N ASP A 304 4.88 -11.38 14.62
CA ASP A 304 5.13 -10.37 15.67
C ASP A 304 5.09 -8.89 15.19
N LYS A 305 5.22 -8.65 13.90
CA LYS A 305 5.27 -7.29 13.32
C LYS A 305 4.11 -6.99 12.37
N GLY A 306 3.04 -7.79 12.43
CA GLY A 306 1.98 -7.68 11.46
C GLY A 306 2.44 -8.02 10.04
N ILE A 307 1.80 -7.41 9.05
CA ILE A 307 2.09 -7.63 7.62
C ILE A 307 3.18 -6.67 7.19
N CYS A 308 4.26 -7.20 6.62
CA CYS A 308 5.36 -6.41 6.07
C CYS A 308 5.40 -6.50 4.54
N SER A 309 6.01 -5.51 3.89
CA SER A 309 6.38 -5.58 2.47
C SER A 309 7.20 -6.84 2.19
N ASN A 310 7.01 -7.42 1.01
CA ASN A 310 7.75 -8.61 0.58
C ASN A 310 7.52 -9.88 1.43
N ASP A 311 6.51 -9.91 2.31
CA ASP A 311 6.10 -11.15 2.99
C ASP A 311 5.24 -12.01 2.05
N SER A 312 5.34 -13.34 2.21
CA SER A 312 4.50 -14.31 1.50
C SER A 312 3.86 -15.25 2.50
N TYR A 313 2.53 -15.15 2.59
CA TYR A 313 1.70 -15.99 3.45
C TYR A 313 1.18 -17.18 2.62
N SER A 314 1.44 -18.39 3.07
CA SER A 314 0.96 -19.61 2.44
C SER A 314 -0.01 -20.31 3.39
N ILE A 315 -1.29 -20.33 3.02
CA ILE A 315 -2.39 -20.77 3.89
C ILE A 315 -3.00 -22.06 3.33
N LYS A 316 -3.11 -23.07 4.20
CA LYS A 316 -3.94 -24.26 3.98
C LYS A 316 -5.04 -24.24 5.02
N LEU A 317 -6.28 -24.32 4.58
CA LEU A 317 -7.44 -24.14 5.44
C LEU A 317 -8.36 -25.35 5.38
N ARG A 318 -8.75 -25.86 6.54
CA ARG A 318 -9.77 -26.87 6.71
C ARG A 318 -10.91 -26.35 7.57
N LEU A 319 -12.07 -26.14 6.96
CA LEU A 319 -13.26 -25.65 7.65
C LEU A 319 -14.00 -26.83 8.30
N LYS A 320 -14.12 -26.84 9.63
CA LYS A 320 -14.78 -27.90 10.38
C LYS A 320 -16.17 -27.50 10.90
N ARG A 321 -16.53 -26.23 10.79
CA ARG A 321 -17.80 -25.68 11.24
C ARG A 321 -18.22 -24.52 10.34
N THR A 322 -19.49 -24.15 10.42
CA THR A 322 -20.00 -22.94 9.76
C THR A 322 -19.24 -21.70 10.25
N GLY A 323 -19.07 -20.76 9.37
CA GLY A 323 -18.45 -19.46 9.67
C GLY A 323 -19.37 -18.54 10.47
N THR A 324 -19.05 -17.27 10.44
CA THR A 324 -19.86 -16.18 11.00
C THR A 324 -20.85 -15.64 9.95
N GLU A 325 -21.81 -14.84 10.38
CA GLU A 325 -22.72 -14.10 9.50
C GLU A 325 -22.17 -12.72 9.12
N ASP A 326 -21.05 -12.32 9.71
CA ASP A 326 -20.40 -11.01 9.54
C ASP A 326 -18.95 -11.21 9.05
N PRO A 327 -18.56 -10.62 7.91
CA PRO A 327 -17.22 -10.76 7.34
C PRO A 327 -16.11 -10.07 8.17
N ASP A 328 -16.44 -9.21 9.12
CA ASP A 328 -15.46 -8.51 9.97
C ASP A 328 -15.26 -9.15 11.35
N THR A 329 -16.14 -10.04 11.76
CA THR A 329 -16.01 -10.77 13.02
C THR A 329 -15.04 -11.92 12.88
N ALA A 330 -13.77 -11.71 13.31
CA ALA A 330 -12.74 -12.74 13.25
C ALA A 330 -13.17 -14.04 13.96
N ILE A 331 -12.87 -15.17 13.32
CA ILE A 331 -13.10 -16.48 13.91
C ILE A 331 -11.88 -16.91 14.74
N GLU A 332 -12.11 -17.54 15.88
CA GLU A 332 -11.06 -18.27 16.58
C GLU A 332 -10.73 -19.53 15.80
N LEU A 333 -9.46 -19.69 15.52
CA LEU A 333 -8.92 -20.81 14.78
C LEU A 333 -8.26 -21.77 15.75
N ASP A 334 -8.67 -23.03 15.72
CA ASP A 334 -7.97 -24.08 16.42
C ASP A 334 -6.83 -24.63 15.53
N ASN A 335 -5.82 -25.24 16.16
CA ASN A 335 -4.61 -25.76 15.52
C ASN A 335 -4.88 -26.85 14.45
N GLU A 336 -6.10 -27.39 14.40
CA GLU A 336 -6.48 -28.38 13.40
C GLU A 336 -7.14 -27.78 12.15
N THR A 337 -7.49 -26.49 12.22
CA THR A 337 -8.25 -25.79 11.18
C THR A 337 -7.36 -25.07 10.18
N ILE A 338 -6.18 -24.60 10.62
CA ILE A 338 -5.24 -23.87 9.75
C ILE A 338 -3.83 -24.46 9.87
N ALA A 339 -3.23 -24.72 8.71
CA ALA A 339 -1.79 -24.83 8.57
C ALA A 339 -1.29 -23.63 7.78
N MET A 340 -0.37 -22.86 8.32
CA MET A 340 0.16 -21.68 7.70
C MET A 340 1.67 -21.69 7.67
N LYS A 341 2.21 -21.15 6.57
CA LYS A 341 3.64 -20.91 6.38
C LYS A 341 3.81 -19.46 5.94
N ILE A 342 4.65 -18.72 6.65
CA ILE A 342 5.04 -17.36 6.28
C ILE A 342 6.49 -17.42 5.82
N GLU A 343 6.74 -16.94 4.61
CA GLU A 343 8.07 -16.85 4.02
C GLU A 343 8.25 -15.42 3.51
N LYS A 344 9.48 -14.96 3.45
CA LYS A 344 9.79 -13.83 2.55
C LYS A 344 9.89 -14.38 1.14
N TRP A 345 9.54 -13.59 0.16
CA TRP A 345 9.62 -14.04 -1.24
C TRP A 345 11.02 -14.46 -1.68
N ASP A 346 12.04 -14.02 -0.96
CA ASP A 346 13.45 -14.26 -1.23
C ASP A 346 14.09 -15.36 -0.41
N GLU A 347 13.49 -15.77 0.71
CA GLU A 347 14.10 -16.75 1.62
C GLU A 347 13.37 -18.09 1.51
N LYS A 348 14.10 -19.12 1.06
CA LYS A 348 13.67 -20.52 1.15
C LYS A 348 13.88 -21.09 2.56
N GLU A 349 13.67 -20.31 3.60
CA GLU A 349 13.67 -20.84 4.95
C GLU A 349 12.26 -21.33 5.29
N ASN A 350 12.14 -22.65 5.41
CA ASN A 350 10.91 -23.35 5.75
C ASN A 350 10.63 -23.20 7.25
N TYR A 351 9.97 -22.13 7.64
CA TYR A 351 9.37 -22.05 8.96
C TYR A 351 7.96 -22.63 8.90
N THR A 352 7.84 -23.88 9.33
CA THR A 352 6.53 -24.46 9.63
C THR A 352 6.17 -23.99 11.03
N VAL A 353 5.35 -22.98 11.14
CA VAL A 353 4.76 -22.62 12.42
C VAL A 353 3.52 -23.51 12.56
N ALA A 354 3.64 -24.56 13.38
CA ALA A 354 2.50 -25.31 13.89
C ALA A 354 1.96 -24.53 15.09
N PHE A 355 0.73 -24.06 15.01
CA PHE A 355 -0.02 -23.47 16.12
C PHE A 355 -1.01 -24.46 16.69
#